data_e474032582df2b8d9bacecff0faf445f
#
_entry.id   e474032582df2b8d9bacecff0faf445f
#
_cell.length_a   1.000
_cell.length_b   1.000
_cell.length_c   1.000
_cell.angle_alpha   90.00
_cell.angle_beta   90.00
_cell.angle_gamma   90.00
#
_symmetry.space_group_name_H-M   'P 1'
#
loop_
_entity.id
_entity.type
_entity.pdbx_description
1 polymer ?
#
loop_
_entity_poly.entity_id
_entity_poly.type
_entity_poly.pdbx_seq_one_letter_code
_entity_poly.pdbx_strand_id
1 'polypeptide(L)'
;MRLIHASALALCLLTVAPVRSFAAEPKSDVTAAYAAWDAAFNKGDAKTLAAVYLPNAKLLPPTHEVASGPAAIEQFFAGLHASGVTDHKLEVIDAGGDSKVVYGTANWSAKGKDKDGKPATFSGIATHVFERQADNSLKLRLHTLS
;
A
#
# COMPACT_ATOMS: atom_id res chain seq x y z
N MET A 1 37.83 -25.89 65.47
CA MET A 1 38.14 -25.55 64.06
C MET A 1 36.85 -25.65 63.28
N ARG A 2 36.16 -24.50 63.05
CA ARG A 2 34.84 -24.46 62.36
C ARG A 2 35.08 -23.74 61.05
N LEU A 3 34.90 -24.44 59.93
CA LEU A 3 34.88 -23.88 58.58
C LEU A 3 33.56 -23.24 58.31
N ILE A 4 33.59 -21.96 58.01
CA ILE A 4 32.43 -21.18 57.56
C ILE A 4 32.42 -21.22 56.03
N HIS A 5 31.39 -21.84 55.44
CA HIS A 5 31.17 -21.80 54.00
C HIS A 5 30.34 -20.53 53.66
N ALA A 6 30.96 -19.60 52.96
CA ALA A 6 30.25 -18.46 52.42
C ALA A 6 29.68 -18.85 51.05
N SER A 7 28.36 -18.97 50.96
CA SER A 7 27.65 -19.14 49.68
C SER A 7 27.47 -17.77 49.02
N ALA A 8 28.13 -17.55 47.91
CA ALA A 8 27.92 -16.37 47.05
C ALA A 8 26.68 -16.59 46.19
N LEU A 9 25.62 -15.81 46.43
CA LEU A 9 24.41 -15.78 45.63
C LEU A 9 24.66 -14.84 44.45
N ALA A 10 24.84 -15.38 43.24
CA ALA A 10 24.99 -14.60 42.02
C ALA A 10 23.61 -14.15 41.53
N LEU A 11 23.29 -12.85 41.69
CA LEU A 11 22.07 -12.22 41.19
C LEU A 11 22.26 -11.91 39.70
N CYS A 12 21.71 -12.74 38.80
CA CYS A 12 21.62 -12.44 37.38
C CYS A 12 20.57 -11.35 37.14
N LEU A 13 21.00 -10.12 36.91
CA LEU A 13 20.19 -9.03 36.41
C LEU A 13 19.91 -9.28 34.92
N LEU A 14 18.73 -9.79 34.59
CA LEU A 14 18.21 -9.80 33.23
C LEU A 14 17.87 -8.36 32.81
N THR A 15 18.75 -7.72 32.05
CA THR A 15 18.47 -6.45 31.41
C THR A 15 17.50 -6.70 30.23
N VAL A 16 16.21 -6.45 30.43
CA VAL A 16 15.23 -6.39 29.34
C VAL A 16 15.53 -5.12 28.56
N ALA A 17 16.15 -5.26 27.40
CA ALA A 17 16.29 -4.15 26.46
C ALA A 17 14.89 -3.72 25.98
N PRO A 18 14.57 -2.41 25.97
CA PRO A 18 13.29 -1.96 25.45
C PRO A 18 13.22 -2.30 23.95
N VAL A 19 12.25 -3.13 23.58
CA VAL A 19 11.87 -3.32 22.19
C VAL A 19 11.33 -1.98 21.68
N ARG A 20 12.18 -1.23 20.97
CA ARG A 20 11.71 -0.05 20.25
C ARG A 20 10.78 -0.53 19.15
N SER A 21 9.48 -0.44 19.41
CA SER A 21 8.48 -0.47 18.34
C SER A 21 8.75 0.76 17.46
N PHE A 22 9.35 0.55 16.30
CA PHE A 22 9.37 1.57 15.27
C PHE A 22 7.91 1.75 14.85
N ALA A 23 7.28 2.84 15.29
CA ALA A 23 6.02 3.26 14.72
C ALA A 23 6.26 3.41 13.22
N ALA A 24 5.56 2.64 12.41
CA ALA A 24 5.65 2.74 10.97
C ALA A 24 5.25 4.15 10.57
N GLU A 25 6.12 4.84 9.85
CA GLU A 25 5.88 6.20 9.36
C GLU A 25 4.88 6.11 8.19
N PRO A 26 3.62 6.58 8.32
CA PRO A 26 2.58 6.39 7.31
C PRO A 26 3.02 6.84 5.91
N LYS A 27 3.76 7.92 5.82
CA LYS A 27 4.23 8.46 4.54
C LYS A 27 5.23 7.54 3.85
N SER A 28 6.16 6.94 4.58
CA SER A 28 7.14 6.02 4.00
C SER A 28 6.47 4.73 3.54
N ASP A 29 5.52 4.20 4.32
CA ASP A 29 4.77 2.99 3.99
C ASP A 29 3.90 3.19 2.74
N VAL A 30 3.18 4.32 2.65
CA VAL A 30 2.38 4.68 1.48
C VAL A 30 3.25 4.88 0.25
N THR A 31 4.40 5.54 0.38
CA THR A 31 5.35 5.73 -0.73
C THR A 31 5.84 4.39 -1.27
N ALA A 32 6.20 3.45 -0.39
CA ALA A 32 6.61 2.10 -0.79
C ALA A 32 5.47 1.31 -1.44
N ALA A 33 4.24 1.41 -0.91
CA ALA A 33 3.06 0.78 -1.48
C ALA A 33 2.77 1.31 -2.89
N TYR A 34 2.88 2.61 -3.12
CA TYR A 34 2.67 3.23 -4.43
C TYR A 34 3.73 2.80 -5.44
N ALA A 35 5.01 2.76 -5.04
CA ALA A 35 6.08 2.29 -5.92
C ALA A 35 5.90 0.83 -6.36
N ALA A 36 5.47 -0.05 -5.44
CA ALA A 36 5.17 -1.43 -5.75
C ALA A 36 3.94 -1.57 -6.67
N TRP A 37 2.93 -0.75 -6.43
CA TRP A 37 1.70 -0.70 -7.23
C TRP A 37 2.00 -0.25 -8.67
N ASP A 38 2.74 0.86 -8.85
CA ASP A 38 3.18 1.36 -10.16
C ASP A 38 4.00 0.32 -10.93
N ALA A 39 4.91 -0.36 -10.23
CA ALA A 39 5.73 -1.40 -10.85
C ALA A 39 4.89 -2.58 -11.37
N ALA A 40 3.86 -3.00 -10.64
CA ALA A 40 2.95 -4.05 -11.05
C ALA A 40 2.07 -3.60 -12.24
N PHE A 41 1.50 -2.37 -12.15
CA PHE A 41 0.69 -1.81 -13.23
C PHE A 41 1.48 -1.71 -14.55
N ASN A 42 2.68 -1.14 -14.50
CA ASN A 42 3.51 -0.94 -15.69
C ASN A 42 4.02 -2.25 -16.32
N LYS A 43 4.00 -3.35 -15.58
CA LYS A 43 4.24 -4.71 -16.10
C LYS A 43 2.98 -5.39 -16.66
N GLY A 44 1.80 -4.78 -16.49
CA GLY A 44 0.52 -5.40 -16.82
C GLY A 44 0.12 -6.53 -15.87
N ASP A 45 0.69 -6.59 -14.68
CA ASP A 45 0.42 -7.63 -13.69
C ASP A 45 -0.82 -7.27 -12.84
N ALA A 46 -1.99 -7.33 -13.48
CA ALA A 46 -3.27 -7.03 -12.85
C ALA A 46 -3.57 -7.95 -11.66
N LYS A 47 -3.07 -9.19 -11.68
CA LYS A 47 -3.24 -10.15 -10.59
C LYS A 47 -2.49 -9.70 -9.32
N THR A 48 -1.25 -9.27 -9.47
CA THR A 48 -0.48 -8.70 -8.35
C THR A 48 -1.14 -7.41 -7.83
N LEU A 49 -1.66 -6.55 -8.72
CA LEU A 49 -2.44 -5.39 -8.31
C LEU A 49 -3.66 -5.78 -7.47
N ALA A 50 -4.47 -6.72 -7.95
CA ALA A 50 -5.66 -7.16 -7.23
C ALA A 50 -5.34 -7.77 -5.86
N ALA A 51 -4.20 -8.43 -5.72
CA ALA A 51 -3.78 -9.08 -4.48
C ALA A 51 -3.51 -8.11 -3.32
N VAL A 52 -3.29 -6.81 -3.59
CA VAL A 52 -3.12 -5.81 -2.52
C VAL A 52 -4.43 -5.21 -2.04
N TYR A 53 -5.58 -5.62 -2.60
CA TYR A 53 -6.91 -5.18 -2.16
C TYR A 53 -7.53 -6.17 -1.20
N LEU A 54 -8.28 -5.66 -0.22
CA LEU A 54 -9.08 -6.48 0.68
C LEU A 54 -10.26 -7.14 -0.07
N PRO A 55 -10.79 -8.27 0.41
CA PRO A 55 -11.93 -8.95 -0.22
C PRO A 55 -13.16 -8.05 -0.44
N ASN A 56 -13.38 -7.09 0.45
CA ASN A 56 -14.49 -6.12 0.40
C ASN A 56 -14.08 -4.72 -0.08
N ALA A 57 -12.91 -4.58 -0.69
CA ALA A 57 -12.40 -3.32 -1.21
C ALA A 57 -13.28 -2.76 -2.32
N LYS A 58 -13.24 -1.43 -2.44
CA LYS A 58 -13.92 -0.68 -3.50
C LYS A 58 -12.91 0.15 -4.28
N LEU A 59 -13.03 0.08 -5.60
CA LEU A 59 -12.39 1.01 -6.53
C LEU A 59 -13.49 1.86 -7.19
N LEU A 60 -13.34 3.17 -7.08
CA LEU A 60 -14.27 4.17 -7.61
C LEU A 60 -13.58 4.96 -8.72
N PRO A 61 -13.67 4.50 -9.98
CA PRO A 61 -13.11 5.22 -11.11
C PRO A 61 -13.97 6.39 -11.57
N PRO A 62 -13.46 7.31 -12.39
CA PRO A 62 -14.22 8.44 -12.92
C PRO A 62 -15.41 8.02 -13.79
N THR A 63 -15.47 6.78 -14.24
CA THR A 63 -16.60 6.21 -15.00
C THR A 63 -17.86 6.02 -14.17
N HIS A 64 -17.78 6.18 -12.84
CA HIS A 64 -18.83 5.92 -11.86
C HIS A 64 -19.27 4.45 -11.75
N GLU A 65 -18.57 3.53 -12.40
CA GLU A 65 -18.77 2.09 -12.28
C GLU A 65 -17.88 1.52 -11.18
N VAL A 66 -18.46 1.23 -10.02
CA VAL A 66 -17.73 0.74 -8.85
C VAL A 66 -17.26 -0.70 -9.05
N ALA A 67 -15.95 -0.91 -9.07
CA ALA A 67 -15.39 -2.26 -9.01
C ALA A 67 -15.30 -2.74 -7.55
N SER A 68 -15.90 -3.88 -7.26
CA SER A 68 -16.02 -4.43 -5.90
C SER A 68 -15.26 -5.72 -5.76
N GLY A 69 -14.29 -5.73 -4.86
CA GLY A 69 -13.44 -6.88 -4.56
C GLY A 69 -12.34 -7.14 -5.60
N PRO A 70 -11.35 -7.99 -5.25
CA PRO A 70 -10.15 -8.20 -6.06
C PRO A 70 -10.43 -8.61 -7.50
N ALA A 71 -11.39 -9.50 -7.75
CA ALA A 71 -11.67 -10.00 -9.10
C ALA A 71 -12.15 -8.91 -10.06
N ALA A 72 -13.08 -8.04 -9.63
CA ALA A 72 -13.55 -6.92 -10.44
C ALA A 72 -12.46 -5.85 -10.64
N ILE A 73 -11.62 -5.63 -9.61
CA ILE A 73 -10.49 -4.70 -9.67
C ILE A 73 -9.40 -5.21 -10.62
N GLU A 74 -9.12 -6.53 -10.61
CA GLU A 74 -8.21 -7.16 -11.57
C GLU A 74 -8.67 -6.94 -13.02
N GLN A 75 -9.96 -7.20 -13.29
CA GLN A 75 -10.55 -6.98 -14.61
C GLN A 75 -10.45 -5.52 -15.06
N PHE A 76 -10.70 -4.58 -14.15
CA PHE A 76 -10.59 -3.16 -14.44
C PHE A 76 -9.17 -2.77 -14.88
N PHE A 77 -8.14 -3.13 -14.12
CA PHE A 77 -6.76 -2.78 -14.45
C PHE A 77 -6.21 -3.57 -15.65
N ALA A 78 -6.61 -4.83 -15.82
CA ALA A 78 -6.29 -5.60 -17.02
C ALA A 78 -6.88 -4.92 -18.28
N GLY A 79 -8.11 -4.41 -18.19
CA GLY A 79 -8.76 -3.66 -19.27
C GLY A 79 -8.02 -2.36 -19.62
N LEU A 80 -7.60 -1.59 -18.62
CA LEU A 80 -6.81 -0.37 -18.84
C LEU A 80 -5.49 -0.70 -19.54
N HIS A 81 -4.76 -1.69 -19.08
CA HIS A 81 -3.50 -2.10 -19.70
C HIS A 81 -3.71 -2.61 -21.15
N ALA A 82 -4.74 -3.42 -21.37
CA ALA A 82 -5.10 -3.91 -22.70
C ALA A 82 -5.51 -2.78 -23.67
N SER A 83 -6.06 -1.67 -23.16
CA SER A 83 -6.36 -0.48 -23.95
C SER A 83 -5.12 0.40 -24.25
N GLY A 84 -3.95 0.00 -23.76
CA GLY A 84 -2.67 0.68 -24.02
C GLY A 84 -2.34 1.76 -23.00
N VAL A 85 -2.94 1.75 -21.80
CA VAL A 85 -2.54 2.63 -20.71
C VAL A 85 -1.24 2.10 -20.10
N THR A 86 -0.22 2.94 -20.06
CA THR A 86 1.15 2.62 -19.61
C THR A 86 1.77 3.79 -18.83
N ASP A 87 3.00 3.60 -18.37
CA ASP A 87 3.79 4.64 -17.68
C ASP A 87 3.03 5.30 -16.52
N HIS A 88 2.27 4.46 -15.77
CA HIS A 88 1.54 4.93 -14.60
C HIS A 88 2.51 5.35 -13.49
N LYS A 89 2.19 6.45 -12.83
CA LYS A 89 2.97 7.00 -11.71
C LYS A 89 2.05 7.60 -10.66
N LEU A 90 2.35 7.30 -9.40
CA LEU A 90 1.76 7.91 -8.21
C LEU A 90 2.79 8.78 -7.50
N GLU A 91 2.49 10.04 -7.29
CA GLU A 91 3.31 10.97 -6.49
C GLU A 91 2.56 11.39 -5.25
N VAL A 92 3.07 11.01 -4.07
CA VAL A 92 2.41 11.28 -2.79
C VAL A 92 2.24 12.79 -2.57
N ILE A 93 1.00 13.21 -2.35
CA ILE A 93 0.66 14.55 -1.86
C ILE A 93 0.74 14.55 -0.34
N ASP A 94 -0.02 13.64 0.28
CA ASP A 94 -0.10 13.53 1.74
C ASP A 94 -0.39 12.07 2.14
N ALA A 95 0.01 11.70 3.35
CA ALA A 95 -0.29 10.43 3.95
C ALA A 95 -0.32 10.54 5.48
N GLY A 96 -1.23 9.82 6.11
CA GLY A 96 -1.41 9.83 7.56
C GLY A 96 -2.24 8.64 8.03
N GLY A 97 -2.62 8.68 9.29
CA GLY A 97 -3.42 7.62 9.89
C GLY A 97 -2.85 7.15 11.22
N ASP A 98 -3.24 5.94 11.61
CA ASP A 98 -2.82 5.31 12.85
C ASP A 98 -2.21 3.92 12.62
N SER A 99 -2.10 3.14 13.69
CA SER A 99 -1.54 1.79 13.64
C SER A 99 -2.41 0.77 12.88
N LYS A 100 -3.66 1.11 12.54
CA LYS A 100 -4.63 0.21 11.90
C LYS A 100 -5.05 0.70 10.53
N VAL A 101 -5.33 1.99 10.40
CA VAL A 101 -5.84 2.59 9.18
C VAL A 101 -4.90 3.71 8.72
N VAL A 102 -4.46 3.61 7.48
CA VAL A 102 -3.57 4.58 6.84
C VAL A 102 -4.26 5.11 5.60
N TYR A 103 -4.17 6.41 5.37
CA TYR A 103 -4.60 7.00 4.10
C TYR A 103 -3.41 7.55 3.31
N GLY A 104 -3.58 7.63 2.02
CA GLY A 104 -2.67 8.32 1.12
C GLY A 104 -3.42 9.04 0.03
N THR A 105 -2.96 10.25 -0.30
CA THR A 105 -3.40 10.99 -1.47
C THR A 105 -2.24 11.19 -2.42
N ALA A 106 -2.48 11.13 -3.71
CA ALA A 106 -1.44 11.23 -4.73
C ALA A 106 -1.93 11.95 -5.98
N ASN A 107 -1.03 12.67 -6.63
CA ASN A 107 -1.18 12.93 -8.04
C ASN A 107 -0.88 11.63 -8.81
N TRP A 108 -1.75 11.26 -9.73
CA TRP A 108 -1.48 10.16 -10.64
C TRP A 108 -1.32 10.66 -12.06
N SER A 109 -0.52 9.97 -12.84
CA SER A 109 -0.41 10.19 -14.29
C SER A 109 -0.22 8.86 -15.00
N ALA A 110 -0.64 8.78 -16.26
CA ALA A 110 -0.44 7.63 -17.12
C ALA A 110 -0.44 8.08 -18.60
N LYS A 111 0.23 7.33 -19.44
CA LYS A 111 0.17 7.50 -20.90
C LYS A 111 -0.87 6.56 -21.50
N GLY A 112 -1.46 6.98 -22.60
CA GLY A 112 -2.43 6.19 -23.35
C GLY A 112 -2.77 6.85 -24.70
N LYS A 113 -3.98 6.59 -25.16
CA LYS A 113 -4.51 7.21 -26.38
C LYS A 113 -5.81 7.94 -26.06
N ASP A 114 -6.01 9.10 -26.69
CA ASP A 114 -7.25 9.82 -26.61
C ASP A 114 -8.35 9.16 -27.49
N LYS A 115 -9.53 9.77 -27.51
CA LYS A 115 -10.70 9.30 -28.31
C LYS A 115 -10.43 9.23 -29.82
N ASP A 116 -9.42 9.96 -30.30
CA ASP A 116 -9.02 9.99 -31.69
C ASP A 116 -7.84 9.05 -31.99
N GLY A 117 -7.42 8.26 -30.98
CA GLY A 117 -6.29 7.32 -31.08
C GLY A 117 -4.91 7.94 -31.01
N LYS A 118 -4.81 9.24 -30.70
CA LYS A 118 -3.54 9.95 -30.59
C LYS A 118 -2.91 9.76 -29.20
N PRO A 119 -1.58 9.76 -29.09
CA PRO A 119 -0.91 9.72 -27.81
C PRO A 119 -1.40 10.84 -26.87
N ALA A 120 -1.73 10.48 -25.64
CA ALA A 120 -2.22 11.39 -24.61
C ALA A 120 -1.64 11.03 -23.26
N THR A 121 -1.54 12.04 -22.38
CA THR A 121 -1.26 11.84 -20.95
C THR A 121 -2.53 12.13 -20.18
N PHE A 122 -2.89 11.19 -19.33
CA PHE A 122 -3.98 11.33 -18.37
C PHE A 122 -3.38 11.62 -16.99
N SER A 123 -4.09 12.37 -16.18
CA SER A 123 -3.68 12.67 -14.81
C SER A 123 -4.87 13.08 -13.96
N GLY A 124 -4.70 13.01 -12.66
CA GLY A 124 -5.72 13.40 -11.70
C GLY A 124 -5.24 13.19 -10.27
N ILE A 125 -6.19 13.09 -9.35
CA ILE A 125 -5.93 12.82 -7.94
C ILE A 125 -6.48 11.44 -7.60
N ALA A 126 -5.67 10.65 -6.89
CA ALA A 126 -6.08 9.39 -6.30
C ALA A 126 -6.09 9.51 -4.77
N THR A 127 -7.09 8.89 -4.15
CA THR A 127 -7.17 8.74 -2.70
C THR A 127 -7.29 7.27 -2.34
N HIS A 128 -6.48 6.86 -1.37
CA HIS A 128 -6.38 5.49 -0.94
C HIS A 128 -6.60 5.39 0.57
N VAL A 129 -7.38 4.40 0.99
CA VAL A 129 -7.49 3.99 2.39
C VAL A 129 -6.97 2.58 2.50
N PHE A 130 -5.98 2.39 3.36
CA PHE A 130 -5.35 1.11 3.63
C PHE A 130 -5.72 0.62 5.02
N GLU A 131 -5.78 -0.70 5.18
CA GLU A 131 -5.76 -1.36 6.48
C GLU A 131 -4.41 -2.05 6.67
N ARG A 132 -3.79 -1.81 7.82
CA ARG A 132 -2.56 -2.49 8.21
C ARG A 132 -2.87 -3.89 8.68
N GLN A 133 -2.19 -4.86 8.10
CA GLN A 133 -2.32 -6.27 8.43
C GLN A 133 -1.41 -6.65 9.61
N ALA A 134 -1.59 -7.84 10.16
CA ALA A 134 -0.79 -8.33 11.28
C ALA A 134 0.72 -8.45 10.98
N ASP A 135 1.07 -8.63 9.72
CA ASP A 135 2.45 -8.66 9.21
C ASP A 135 3.01 -7.27 8.86
N ASN A 136 2.31 -6.20 9.25
CA ASN A 136 2.58 -4.79 8.91
C ASN A 136 2.41 -4.41 7.44
N SER A 137 2.01 -5.30 6.54
CA SER A 137 1.67 -4.93 5.18
C SER A 137 0.42 -4.05 5.12
N LEU A 138 0.30 -3.24 4.07
CA LEU A 138 -0.87 -2.42 3.80
C LEU A 138 -1.75 -3.10 2.73
N LYS A 139 -3.05 -3.23 3.02
CA LYS A 139 -4.07 -3.69 2.06
C LYS A 139 -5.06 -2.58 1.78
N LEU A 140 -5.37 -2.37 0.51
CA LEU A 140 -6.33 -1.36 0.08
C LEU A 140 -7.77 -1.75 0.43
N ARG A 141 -8.46 -0.84 1.10
CA ARG A 141 -9.90 -0.89 1.37
C ARG A 141 -10.70 -0.04 0.42
N LEU A 142 -10.18 1.15 0.12
CA LEU A 142 -10.81 2.10 -0.78
C LEU A 142 -9.75 2.72 -1.69
N HIS A 143 -10.09 2.82 -2.97
CA HIS A 143 -9.29 3.51 -3.97
C HIS A 143 -10.23 4.36 -4.83
N THR A 144 -10.05 5.67 -4.84
CA THR A 144 -10.79 6.59 -5.70
C THR A 144 -9.86 7.27 -6.68
N LEU A 145 -10.36 7.50 -7.87
CA LEU A 145 -9.67 8.22 -8.94
C LEU A 145 -10.57 9.37 -9.43
N SER A 146 -9.98 10.52 -9.67
CA SER A 146 -10.66 11.67 -10.31
C SER A 146 -9.79 12.24 -11.44
#